data_5a250a8a088279d4136ca211cf1bc330
#
_entry.id   5a250a8a088279d4136ca211cf1bc330
#
_cell.length_a   1.000
_cell.length_b   1.000
_cell.length_c   1.000
_cell.angle_alpha   90.00
_cell.angle_beta   90.00
_cell.angle_gamma   90.00
#
_symmetry.space_group_name_H-M   'P 1'
#
loop_
_entity.id
_entity.type
_entity.pdbx_description
1 polymer ?
#
loop_
_entity_poly.entity_id
_entity_poly.type
_entity_poly.pdbx_seq_one_letter_code
_entity_poly.pdbx_strand_id
1 'polypeptide(L)'
;MRAVVTGQIGVDKKPYLRRVVDLAEDRGEAIVARHVGDLMYDEAPDVSPGRILDLSLSRLDALRRSVFKDIIGQTQPASETPNLLVNTHATFRWRHGLFSAFDFDQMRMLDANMFICLVDNIEMVHHRLHRDHDIDATLKDCMVWREEEIIATELLAQAMGCRSSFYILSRGRHEATVETCFKLIARPDLKKVYPSFPMSHVVDMPEVLAEIDEFRAELAKRFIAFDPGDVDEKLLLDRAIKCAKESRDWVEVDAGSCPDGVKLDPIRVSVREVLDIAGDIDGQIYMRDFKLIDQADMICSYIPELPGGMPGLSSGVERELQHAFEHTKEVYVVWKPKRNPSPFITETATQIFRSVEEAMAHFDGRGMLAEETLFGGA
;
A
#
# COMPACT_ATOMS: atom_id res chain seq x y z
N MET A 1 -5.87 -19.37 -1.85
CA MET A 1 -5.41 -18.14 -2.56
C MET A 1 -3.94 -18.29 -2.93
N ARG A 2 -3.53 -17.86 -4.13
CA ARG A 2 -2.11 -17.76 -4.52
C ARG A 2 -1.83 -16.33 -4.95
N ALA A 3 -1.07 -15.59 -4.17
CA ALA A 3 -0.77 -14.18 -4.42
C ALA A 3 0.71 -13.98 -4.73
N VAL A 4 1.00 -13.26 -5.81
CA VAL A 4 2.35 -12.77 -6.12
C VAL A 4 2.49 -11.37 -5.53
N VAL A 5 3.49 -11.19 -4.68
CA VAL A 5 3.78 -9.90 -4.03
C VAL A 5 5.08 -9.35 -4.60
N THR A 6 4.98 -8.21 -5.26
CA THR A 6 6.11 -7.45 -5.80
C THR A 6 6.34 -6.17 -5.00
N GLY A 7 7.23 -5.34 -5.45
CA GLY A 7 7.58 -4.04 -4.87
C GLY A 7 9.05 -3.77 -5.09
N GLN A 8 9.42 -2.50 -5.27
CA GLN A 8 10.81 -2.12 -5.55
C GLN A 8 11.77 -2.56 -4.44
N ILE A 9 13.06 -2.61 -4.75
CA ILE A 9 14.11 -2.81 -3.75
C ILE A 9 14.03 -1.70 -2.68
N GLY A 10 14.30 -2.05 -1.42
CA GLY A 10 14.19 -1.10 -0.29
C GLY A 10 12.78 -0.97 0.31
N VAL A 11 11.73 -1.56 -0.29
CA VAL A 11 10.40 -1.64 0.36
C VAL A 11 10.43 -2.57 1.57
N ASP A 12 11.40 -3.51 1.62
CA ASP A 12 11.57 -4.41 2.76
C ASP A 12 10.37 -5.35 2.97
N LYS A 13 9.97 -6.00 1.86
CA LYS A 13 8.81 -6.89 1.78
C LYS A 13 8.86 -8.07 2.75
N LYS A 14 10.03 -8.64 2.98
CA LYS A 14 10.17 -9.87 3.77
C LYS A 14 9.74 -9.72 5.24
N PRO A 15 10.21 -8.72 6.02
CA PRO A 15 9.70 -8.47 7.37
C PRO A 15 8.20 -8.14 7.40
N TYR A 16 7.71 -7.39 6.42
CA TYR A 16 6.28 -7.07 6.30
C TYR A 16 5.44 -8.35 6.12
N LEU A 17 5.80 -9.21 5.18
CA LEU A 17 5.06 -10.46 4.92
C LEU A 17 5.18 -11.45 6.06
N ARG A 18 6.30 -11.43 6.84
CA ARG A 18 6.39 -12.22 8.08
C ARG A 18 5.31 -11.82 9.06
N ARG A 19 5.10 -10.50 9.28
CA ARG A 19 4.04 -10.01 10.17
C ARG A 19 2.63 -10.40 9.68
N VAL A 20 2.42 -10.47 8.35
CA VAL A 20 1.15 -10.98 7.78
C VAL A 20 0.96 -12.45 8.10
N VAL A 21 2.02 -13.27 8.01
CA VAL A 21 1.99 -14.70 8.37
C VAL A 21 1.75 -14.87 9.87
N ASP A 22 2.48 -14.14 10.71
CA ASP A 22 2.32 -14.20 12.19
C ASP A 22 0.87 -13.83 12.57
N LEU A 23 0.31 -12.78 11.98
CA LEU A 23 -1.08 -12.38 12.20
C LEU A 23 -2.09 -13.46 11.75
N ALA A 24 -1.79 -14.14 10.65
CA ALA A 24 -2.63 -15.25 10.17
C ALA A 24 -2.61 -16.43 11.14
N GLU A 25 -1.43 -16.80 11.66
CA GLU A 25 -1.28 -17.85 12.68
C GLU A 25 -2.07 -17.50 13.95
N ASP A 26 -1.97 -16.26 14.43
CA ASP A 26 -2.71 -15.77 15.61
C ASP A 26 -4.24 -15.86 15.42
N ARG A 27 -4.71 -15.84 14.16
CA ARG A 27 -6.14 -15.95 13.81
C ARG A 27 -6.56 -17.34 13.34
N GLY A 28 -5.65 -18.32 13.41
CA GLY A 28 -5.92 -19.70 13.01
C GLY A 28 -6.06 -19.92 11.50
N GLU A 29 -5.52 -18.95 10.70
CA GLU A 29 -5.50 -19.02 9.24
C GLU A 29 -4.12 -19.48 8.74
N ALA A 30 -4.11 -20.35 7.72
CA ALA A 30 -2.86 -20.86 7.17
C ALA A 30 -2.42 -20.03 5.96
N ILE A 31 -1.37 -19.23 6.15
CA ILE A 31 -0.68 -18.48 5.08
C ILE A 31 0.79 -18.86 5.07
N VAL A 32 1.33 -19.17 3.89
CA VAL A 32 2.75 -19.50 3.70
C VAL A 32 3.39 -18.49 2.77
N ALA A 33 4.51 -17.91 3.18
CA ALA A 33 5.32 -17.03 2.33
C ALA A 33 6.53 -17.77 1.74
N ARG A 34 6.78 -17.58 0.45
CA ARG A 34 7.99 -18.03 -0.26
C ARG A 34 8.74 -16.83 -0.80
N HIS A 35 9.98 -16.68 -0.41
CA HIS A 35 10.83 -15.54 -0.79
C HIS A 35 11.78 -15.96 -1.90
N VAL A 36 11.46 -15.63 -3.14
CA VAL A 36 12.23 -16.04 -4.34
C VAL A 36 13.70 -15.65 -4.22
N GLY A 37 14.00 -14.45 -3.71
CA GLY A 37 15.38 -13.99 -3.52
C GLY A 37 16.19 -14.89 -2.57
N ASP A 38 15.62 -15.30 -1.44
CA ASP A 38 16.28 -16.18 -0.48
C ASP A 38 16.55 -17.56 -1.12
N LEU A 39 15.54 -18.14 -1.74
CA LEU A 39 15.65 -19.44 -2.43
C LEU A 39 16.68 -19.42 -3.56
N MET A 40 16.83 -18.29 -4.27
CA MET A 40 17.90 -18.14 -5.26
C MET A 40 19.29 -18.16 -4.64
N TYR A 41 19.47 -17.62 -3.42
CA TYR A 41 20.75 -17.73 -2.70
C TYR A 41 21.02 -19.15 -2.19
N ASP A 42 19.98 -19.87 -1.76
CA ASP A 42 20.08 -21.26 -1.34
C ASP A 42 20.59 -22.17 -2.50
N GLU A 43 20.15 -21.88 -3.73
CA GLU A 43 20.62 -22.59 -4.94
C GLU A 43 21.99 -22.09 -5.47
N ALA A 44 22.46 -20.94 -5.00
CA ALA A 44 23.73 -20.36 -5.43
C ALA A 44 24.64 -20.03 -4.23
N PRO A 45 25.09 -21.05 -3.45
CA PRO A 45 25.89 -20.85 -2.24
C PRO A 45 27.29 -20.26 -2.50
N ASP A 46 27.72 -20.21 -3.77
CA ASP A 46 28.94 -19.54 -4.21
C ASP A 46 28.79 -18.01 -4.34
N VAL A 47 27.57 -17.48 -4.23
CA VAL A 47 27.27 -16.06 -4.36
C VAL A 47 27.13 -15.43 -2.97
N SER A 48 27.93 -14.41 -2.69
CA SER A 48 27.87 -13.67 -1.44
C SER A 48 26.52 -12.92 -1.28
N PRO A 49 26.00 -12.78 -0.06
CA PRO A 49 24.79 -11.99 0.20
C PRO A 49 24.87 -10.58 -0.42
N GLY A 50 23.79 -10.12 -1.01
CA GLY A 50 23.72 -8.82 -1.72
C GLY A 50 24.31 -8.80 -3.13
N ARG A 51 24.93 -9.90 -3.60
CA ARG A 51 25.66 -9.95 -4.88
C ARG A 51 24.96 -10.74 -5.98
N ILE A 52 23.72 -11.17 -5.78
CA ILE A 52 23.03 -12.01 -6.76
C ILE A 52 22.83 -11.30 -8.10
N LEU A 53 22.66 -9.96 -8.10
CA LEU A 53 22.54 -9.16 -9.30
C LEU A 53 23.89 -8.92 -10.03
N ASP A 54 25.01 -9.34 -9.45
CA ASP A 54 26.32 -9.32 -10.13
C ASP A 54 26.48 -10.51 -11.11
N LEU A 55 25.59 -11.50 -11.01
CA LEU A 55 25.57 -12.64 -11.91
C LEU A 55 25.18 -12.23 -13.36
N SER A 56 25.55 -13.06 -14.31
CA SER A 56 25.06 -12.89 -15.70
C SER A 56 23.55 -13.06 -15.75
N LEU A 57 22.88 -12.37 -16.68
CA LEU A 57 21.42 -12.48 -16.87
C LEU A 57 20.98 -13.93 -17.08
N SER A 58 21.74 -14.73 -17.85
CA SER A 58 21.42 -16.13 -18.10
C SER A 58 21.45 -16.96 -16.82
N ARG A 59 22.39 -16.69 -15.89
CA ARG A 59 22.43 -17.38 -14.61
C ARG A 59 21.31 -16.93 -13.66
N LEU A 60 21.01 -15.63 -13.63
CA LEU A 60 19.86 -15.10 -12.90
C LEU A 60 18.55 -15.73 -13.35
N ASP A 61 18.35 -15.84 -14.68
CA ASP A 61 17.17 -16.48 -15.25
C ASP A 61 17.09 -17.97 -14.93
N ALA A 62 18.21 -18.68 -15.01
CA ALA A 62 18.26 -20.11 -14.66
C ALA A 62 17.91 -20.35 -13.19
N LEU A 63 18.52 -19.60 -12.27
CA LEU A 63 18.23 -19.67 -10.83
C LEU A 63 16.75 -19.38 -10.52
N ARG A 64 16.23 -18.29 -11.08
CA ARG A 64 14.84 -17.93 -10.89
C ARG A 64 13.89 -19.02 -11.39
N ARG A 65 14.14 -19.56 -12.60
CA ARG A 65 13.34 -20.66 -13.15
C ARG A 65 13.37 -21.90 -12.30
N SER A 66 14.52 -22.26 -11.73
CA SER A 66 14.66 -23.39 -10.81
C SER A 66 13.80 -23.18 -9.58
N VAL A 67 13.97 -22.03 -8.89
CA VAL A 67 13.19 -21.67 -7.69
C VAL A 67 11.69 -21.68 -7.95
N PHE A 68 11.22 -21.09 -9.04
CA PHE A 68 9.78 -21.11 -9.36
C PHE A 68 9.28 -22.54 -9.63
N LYS A 69 10.06 -23.37 -10.31
CA LYS A 69 9.71 -24.78 -10.52
C LYS A 69 9.52 -25.52 -9.22
N ASP A 70 10.39 -25.28 -8.24
CA ASP A 70 10.30 -25.89 -6.91
C ASP A 70 9.08 -25.38 -6.14
N ILE A 71 8.83 -24.06 -6.13
CA ILE A 71 7.61 -23.48 -5.53
C ILE A 71 6.36 -24.11 -6.14
N ILE A 72 6.27 -24.19 -7.46
CA ILE A 72 5.13 -24.76 -8.18
C ILE A 72 4.97 -26.25 -7.81
N GLY A 73 6.07 -27.03 -7.81
CA GLY A 73 6.05 -28.44 -7.45
C GLY A 73 5.57 -28.73 -6.03
N GLN A 74 5.93 -27.84 -5.07
CA GLN A 74 5.52 -27.98 -3.66
C GLN A 74 4.06 -27.57 -3.40
N THR A 75 3.42 -26.87 -4.34
CA THR A 75 2.10 -26.27 -4.14
C THR A 75 0.99 -26.92 -4.97
N GLN A 76 1.21 -28.08 -5.49
CA GLN A 76 0.20 -28.89 -6.19
C GLN A 76 -0.14 -30.16 -5.40
N PRO A 77 -1.45 -30.56 -5.35
CA PRO A 77 -2.63 -29.89 -5.92
C PRO A 77 -3.05 -28.64 -5.12
N ALA A 78 -3.60 -27.63 -5.83
CA ALA A 78 -3.99 -26.34 -5.24
C ALA A 78 -5.08 -26.45 -4.15
N SER A 79 -5.89 -27.50 -4.17
CA SER A 79 -7.00 -27.71 -3.23
C SER A 79 -6.57 -28.12 -1.81
N GLU A 80 -5.32 -28.52 -1.63
CA GLU A 80 -4.78 -28.99 -0.34
C GLU A 80 -3.72 -28.04 0.24
N THR A 81 -3.39 -26.96 -0.48
CA THR A 81 -2.37 -26.01 -0.06
C THR A 81 -2.97 -24.82 0.69
N PRO A 82 -2.31 -24.35 1.76
CA PRO A 82 -2.67 -23.10 2.42
C PRO A 82 -2.58 -21.92 1.46
N ASN A 83 -3.06 -20.74 1.89
CA ASN A 83 -2.84 -19.50 1.15
C ASN A 83 -1.35 -19.27 0.94
N LEU A 84 -0.94 -19.02 -0.31
CA LEU A 84 0.46 -18.87 -0.70
C LEU A 84 0.78 -17.44 -1.10
N LEU A 85 1.81 -16.88 -0.51
CA LEU A 85 2.42 -15.60 -0.87
C LEU A 85 3.77 -15.86 -1.54
N VAL A 86 3.92 -15.49 -2.81
CA VAL A 86 5.20 -15.55 -3.52
C VAL A 86 5.80 -14.16 -3.58
N ASN A 87 6.80 -13.90 -2.73
CA ASN A 87 7.52 -12.62 -2.68
C ASN A 87 8.62 -12.59 -3.73
N THR A 88 8.48 -11.71 -4.72
CA THR A 88 9.41 -11.55 -5.82
C THR A 88 9.54 -10.06 -6.22
N HIS A 89 10.09 -9.79 -7.36
CA HIS A 89 10.10 -8.49 -8.04
C HIS A 89 9.46 -8.64 -9.43
N ALA A 90 8.88 -7.56 -9.95
CA ALA A 90 8.44 -7.50 -11.33
C ALA A 90 9.59 -7.05 -12.25
N THR A 91 10.52 -6.26 -11.73
CA THR A 91 11.66 -5.73 -12.48
C THR A 91 12.98 -5.96 -11.75
N PHE A 92 14.06 -6.16 -12.53
CA PHE A 92 15.44 -6.11 -12.04
C PHE A 92 16.18 -4.92 -12.66
N ARG A 93 16.86 -4.16 -11.82
CA ARG A 93 17.87 -3.21 -12.26
C ARG A 93 19.23 -3.91 -12.26
N TRP A 94 19.72 -4.21 -13.46
CA TRP A 94 21.00 -4.85 -13.67
C TRP A 94 21.96 -3.88 -14.37
N ARG A 95 22.99 -3.45 -13.67
CA ARG A 95 23.93 -2.42 -14.14
C ARG A 95 23.16 -1.15 -14.60
N HIS A 96 23.13 -0.88 -15.91
CA HIS A 96 22.46 0.27 -16.51
C HIS A 96 21.13 -0.08 -17.19
N GLY A 97 20.66 -1.32 -17.06
CA GLY A 97 19.43 -1.79 -17.69
C GLY A 97 18.32 -2.15 -16.73
N LEU A 98 17.09 -2.08 -17.21
CA LEU A 98 15.91 -2.58 -16.54
C LEU A 98 15.44 -3.85 -17.25
N PHE A 99 15.22 -4.92 -16.51
CA PHE A 99 14.84 -6.23 -17.04
C PHE A 99 13.63 -6.79 -16.31
N SER A 100 12.83 -7.57 -17.02
CA SER A 100 11.74 -8.34 -16.41
C SER A 100 12.30 -9.35 -15.41
N ALA A 101 11.74 -9.37 -14.19
CA ALA A 101 12.10 -10.30 -13.14
C ALA A 101 11.20 -11.55 -13.10
N PHE A 102 10.36 -11.77 -14.11
CA PHE A 102 9.44 -12.90 -14.20
C PHE A 102 9.48 -13.56 -15.57
N ASP A 103 9.01 -14.81 -15.61
CA ASP A 103 8.78 -15.60 -16.80
C ASP A 103 7.29 -15.91 -16.90
N PHE A 104 6.66 -15.58 -18.02
CA PHE A 104 5.21 -15.74 -18.21
C PHE A 104 4.74 -17.18 -18.09
N ASP A 105 5.54 -18.15 -18.58
CA ASP A 105 5.14 -19.55 -18.52
C ASP A 105 5.14 -20.05 -17.08
N GLN A 106 6.13 -19.65 -16.28
CA GLN A 106 6.16 -19.96 -14.84
C GLN A 106 5.03 -19.29 -14.09
N MET A 107 4.71 -18.04 -14.41
CA MET A 107 3.57 -17.34 -13.77
C MET A 107 2.24 -18.03 -14.09
N ARG A 108 2.05 -18.52 -15.34
CA ARG A 108 0.87 -19.34 -15.69
C ARG A 108 0.85 -20.67 -14.95
N MET A 109 1.99 -21.34 -14.82
CA MET A 109 2.08 -22.61 -14.08
C MET A 109 1.88 -22.43 -12.57
N LEU A 110 2.27 -21.30 -12.01
CA LEU A 110 2.00 -20.93 -10.62
C LEU A 110 0.50 -20.78 -10.37
N ASP A 111 -0.27 -20.43 -11.41
CA ASP A 111 -1.71 -20.21 -11.33
C ASP A 111 -2.10 -19.22 -10.23
N ALA A 112 -1.38 -18.11 -10.18
CA ALA A 112 -1.65 -17.04 -9.25
C ALA A 112 -2.96 -16.34 -9.61
N ASN A 113 -3.77 -16.04 -8.60
CA ASN A 113 -5.08 -15.40 -8.76
C ASN A 113 -5.15 -13.99 -8.13
N MET A 114 -4.03 -13.52 -7.58
CA MET A 114 -3.89 -12.17 -7.03
C MET A 114 -2.46 -11.65 -7.24
N PHE A 115 -2.34 -10.36 -7.53
CA PHE A 115 -1.07 -9.66 -7.66
C PHE A 115 -1.10 -8.41 -6.79
N ILE A 116 -0.09 -8.25 -5.94
CA ILE A 116 0.04 -7.12 -5.01
C ILE A 116 1.37 -6.43 -5.29
N CYS A 117 1.33 -5.13 -5.61
CA CYS A 117 2.53 -4.30 -5.61
C CYS A 117 2.61 -3.54 -4.28
N LEU A 118 3.58 -3.93 -3.44
CA LEU A 118 3.80 -3.27 -2.16
C LEU A 118 4.62 -2.00 -2.38
N VAL A 119 4.12 -0.87 -1.90
CA VAL A 119 4.76 0.45 -1.98
C VAL A 119 5.01 1.02 -0.59
N ASP A 120 5.96 1.96 -0.48
CA ASP A 120 6.25 2.66 0.78
C ASP A 120 6.64 4.11 0.52
N ASN A 121 6.71 4.91 1.57
CA ASN A 121 7.20 6.29 1.51
C ASN A 121 8.62 6.34 0.95
N ILE A 122 8.88 7.24 0.01
CA ILE A 122 10.16 7.29 -0.72
C ILE A 122 11.35 7.56 0.18
N GLU A 123 11.20 8.37 1.22
CA GLU A 123 12.27 8.65 2.19
C GLU A 123 12.65 7.40 2.99
N MET A 124 11.69 6.51 3.26
CA MET A 124 11.95 5.26 3.94
C MET A 124 12.66 4.26 3.02
N VAL A 125 12.23 4.19 1.76
CA VAL A 125 12.88 3.36 0.73
C VAL A 125 14.30 3.84 0.49
N HIS A 126 14.50 5.14 0.28
CA HIS A 126 15.81 5.78 0.09
C HIS A 126 16.76 5.46 1.26
N HIS A 127 16.29 5.64 2.49
CA HIS A 127 17.09 5.32 3.69
C HIS A 127 17.54 3.85 3.72
N ARG A 128 16.64 2.90 3.42
CA ARG A 128 16.97 1.47 3.41
C ARG A 128 17.91 1.08 2.27
N LEU A 129 17.78 1.73 1.10
CA LEU A 129 18.71 1.51 -0.02
C LEU A 129 20.15 1.84 0.37
N HIS A 130 20.34 2.98 1.03
CA HIS A 130 21.67 3.38 1.50
C HIS A 130 22.17 2.52 2.66
N ARG A 131 21.31 2.26 3.67
CA ARG A 131 21.72 1.55 4.89
C ARG A 131 21.96 0.06 4.67
N ASP A 132 21.05 -0.60 3.94
CA ASP A 132 20.96 -2.07 3.90
C ASP A 132 21.49 -2.66 2.59
N HIS A 133 21.54 -1.86 1.52
CA HIS A 133 21.87 -2.35 0.17
C HIS A 133 23.10 -1.70 -0.45
N ASP A 134 23.68 -0.68 0.18
CA ASP A 134 24.82 0.09 -0.36
C ASP A 134 24.53 0.63 -1.78
N ILE A 135 23.28 1.08 -1.99
CA ILE A 135 22.80 1.65 -3.25
C ILE A 135 22.66 3.14 -3.09
N ASP A 136 23.47 3.88 -3.85
CA ASP A 136 23.40 5.34 -3.96
C ASP A 136 22.32 5.74 -4.97
N ALA A 137 21.08 5.85 -4.47
CA ALA A 137 19.92 6.27 -5.25
C ALA A 137 19.40 7.61 -4.74
N THR A 138 18.92 8.45 -5.64
CA THR A 138 18.24 9.71 -5.28
C THR A 138 16.78 9.45 -4.90
N LEU A 139 16.12 10.42 -4.25
CA LEU A 139 14.65 10.33 -4.04
C LEU A 139 13.90 10.22 -5.37
N LYS A 140 14.38 10.89 -6.42
CA LYS A 140 13.85 10.80 -7.78
C LYS A 140 13.93 9.38 -8.33
N ASP A 141 15.05 8.70 -8.14
CA ASP A 141 15.23 7.32 -8.54
C ASP A 141 14.22 6.41 -7.82
N CYS A 142 14.04 6.61 -6.50
CA CYS A 142 13.07 5.86 -5.71
C CYS A 142 11.64 6.02 -6.25
N MET A 143 11.25 7.25 -6.66
CA MET A 143 9.94 7.51 -7.26
C MET A 143 9.76 6.82 -8.60
N VAL A 144 10.77 6.91 -9.48
CA VAL A 144 10.73 6.26 -10.80
C VAL A 144 10.66 4.75 -10.66
N TRP A 145 11.47 4.16 -9.79
CA TRP A 145 11.51 2.70 -9.59
C TRP A 145 10.20 2.16 -9.00
N ARG A 146 9.52 2.96 -8.18
CA ARG A 146 8.19 2.62 -7.67
C ARG A 146 7.17 2.51 -8.80
N GLU A 147 7.12 3.49 -9.70
CA GLU A 147 6.18 3.48 -10.82
C GLU A 147 6.49 2.37 -11.83
N GLU A 148 7.78 2.09 -12.09
CA GLU A 148 8.19 0.98 -12.95
C GLU A 148 7.75 -0.37 -12.39
N GLU A 149 7.88 -0.58 -11.08
CA GLU A 149 7.45 -1.81 -10.43
C GLU A 149 5.92 -1.95 -10.41
N ILE A 150 5.19 -0.85 -10.16
CA ILE A 150 3.73 -0.82 -10.21
C ILE A 150 3.25 -1.21 -11.61
N ILE A 151 3.72 -0.54 -12.67
CA ILE A 151 3.25 -0.80 -14.02
C ILE A 151 3.64 -2.20 -14.51
N ALA A 152 4.85 -2.67 -14.16
CA ALA A 152 5.27 -4.01 -14.52
C ALA A 152 4.41 -5.09 -13.85
N THR A 153 4.04 -4.90 -12.58
CA THR A 153 3.15 -5.82 -11.86
C THR A 153 1.74 -5.78 -12.43
N GLU A 154 1.22 -4.59 -12.76
CA GLU A 154 -0.09 -4.42 -13.36
C GLU A 154 -0.17 -5.13 -14.72
N LEU A 155 0.83 -4.94 -15.58
CA LEU A 155 0.92 -5.61 -16.88
C LEU A 155 1.03 -7.13 -16.73
N LEU A 156 1.78 -7.61 -15.75
CA LEU A 156 1.86 -9.03 -15.44
C LEU A 156 0.49 -9.58 -15.02
N ALA A 157 -0.21 -8.91 -14.10
CA ALA A 157 -1.56 -9.30 -13.68
C ALA A 157 -2.54 -9.33 -14.86
N GLN A 158 -2.50 -8.33 -15.75
CA GLN A 158 -3.32 -8.32 -16.97
C GLN A 158 -3.00 -9.49 -17.89
N ALA A 159 -1.72 -9.79 -18.11
CA ALA A 159 -1.28 -10.92 -18.96
C ALA A 159 -1.69 -12.29 -18.36
N MET A 160 -1.85 -12.38 -17.05
CA MET A 160 -2.35 -13.57 -16.34
C MET A 160 -3.89 -13.63 -16.26
N GLY A 161 -4.61 -12.65 -16.78
CA GLY A 161 -6.07 -12.56 -16.67
C GLY A 161 -6.59 -12.12 -15.29
N CYS A 162 -5.72 -11.59 -14.45
CA CYS A 162 -5.99 -11.20 -13.06
C CYS A 162 -6.09 -9.68 -12.87
N ARG A 163 -6.53 -8.94 -13.90
CA ARG A 163 -6.60 -7.46 -13.82
C ARG A 163 -7.45 -6.96 -12.65
N SER A 164 -8.57 -7.61 -12.37
CA SER A 164 -9.47 -7.25 -11.25
C SER A 164 -8.94 -7.66 -9.87
N SER A 165 -7.85 -8.39 -9.81
CA SER A 165 -7.18 -8.85 -8.59
C SER A 165 -5.74 -8.34 -8.51
N PHE A 166 -5.47 -7.21 -9.15
CA PHE A 166 -4.25 -6.43 -8.96
C PHE A 166 -4.50 -5.33 -7.93
N TYR A 167 -3.61 -5.23 -6.94
CA TYR A 167 -3.71 -4.26 -5.86
C TYR A 167 -2.38 -3.56 -5.63
N ILE A 168 -2.43 -2.24 -5.48
CA ILE A 168 -1.35 -1.45 -4.88
C ILE A 168 -1.64 -1.41 -3.39
N LEU A 169 -0.68 -1.83 -2.57
CA LEU A 169 -0.82 -1.87 -1.12
C LEU A 169 0.31 -1.10 -0.47
N SER A 170 -0.02 -0.21 0.42
CA SER A 170 0.95 0.54 1.20
C SER A 170 1.57 -0.36 2.27
N ARG A 171 2.90 -0.39 2.38
CA ARG A 171 3.57 -0.97 3.53
C ARG A 171 3.29 -0.13 4.77
N GLY A 172 3.45 1.20 4.62
CA GLY A 172 3.15 2.16 5.67
C GLY A 172 3.94 1.95 6.96
N ARG A 173 3.57 2.73 7.97
CA ARG A 173 4.17 2.67 9.32
C ARG A 173 3.26 2.00 10.33
N HIS A 174 2.01 1.74 9.97
CA HIS A 174 0.94 1.26 10.87
C HIS A 174 0.65 -0.23 10.69
N GLU A 175 0.25 -0.87 11.78
CA GLU A 175 -0.20 -2.27 11.79
C GLU A 175 -1.44 -2.47 10.90
N ALA A 176 -2.25 -1.43 10.69
CA ALA A 176 -3.43 -1.48 9.83
C ALA A 176 -3.13 -1.98 8.42
N THR A 177 -1.93 -1.68 7.87
CA THR A 177 -1.55 -2.15 6.53
C THR A 177 -1.29 -3.66 6.48
N VAL A 178 -0.77 -4.24 7.56
CA VAL A 178 -0.60 -5.69 7.72
C VAL A 178 -1.97 -6.38 7.77
N GLU A 179 -2.89 -5.80 8.54
CA GLU A 179 -4.28 -6.24 8.62
C GLU A 179 -4.97 -6.21 7.24
N THR A 180 -4.76 -5.13 6.47
CA THR A 180 -5.32 -4.99 5.12
C THR A 180 -4.77 -6.09 4.19
N CYS A 181 -3.47 -6.38 4.22
CA CYS A 181 -2.86 -7.45 3.44
C CYS A 181 -3.40 -8.83 3.86
N PHE A 182 -3.50 -9.09 5.16
CA PHE A 182 -4.11 -10.31 5.69
C PHE A 182 -5.52 -10.50 5.17
N LYS A 183 -6.38 -9.47 5.29
CA LYS A 183 -7.77 -9.53 4.82
C LYS A 183 -7.88 -9.77 3.32
N LEU A 184 -7.04 -9.13 2.50
CA LEU A 184 -7.00 -9.37 1.06
C LEU A 184 -6.78 -10.85 0.72
N ILE A 185 -5.98 -11.56 1.51
CA ILE A 185 -5.58 -12.95 1.25
C ILE A 185 -6.54 -13.95 1.89
N ALA A 186 -6.88 -13.75 3.16
CA ALA A 186 -7.70 -14.67 3.95
C ALA A 186 -9.20 -14.42 3.80
N ARG A 187 -9.60 -13.18 3.54
CA ARG A 187 -11.02 -12.75 3.46
C ARG A 187 -11.28 -11.88 2.22
N PRO A 188 -10.99 -12.37 1.00
CA PRO A 188 -11.12 -11.61 -0.25
C PRO A 188 -12.57 -11.21 -0.60
N ASP A 189 -13.54 -11.82 0.04
CA ASP A 189 -14.97 -11.52 -0.04
C ASP A 189 -15.38 -10.24 0.66
N LEU A 190 -14.55 -9.74 1.59
CA LEU A 190 -14.83 -8.47 2.25
C LEU A 190 -14.82 -7.29 1.28
N LYS A 191 -15.73 -6.35 1.52
CA LYS A 191 -15.78 -5.09 0.76
C LYS A 191 -14.48 -4.30 0.92
N LYS A 192 -14.04 -3.73 -0.19
CA LYS A 192 -12.84 -2.89 -0.28
C LYS A 192 -13.27 -1.43 -0.28
N VAL A 193 -12.70 -0.63 0.61
CA VAL A 193 -13.04 0.78 0.78
C VAL A 193 -11.83 1.66 0.60
N TYR A 194 -12.02 2.80 -0.05
CA TYR A 194 -11.09 3.92 -0.04
C TYR A 194 -11.62 4.96 0.97
N PRO A 195 -10.95 5.17 2.10
CA PRO A 195 -11.27 6.26 3.02
C PRO A 195 -10.79 7.57 2.44
N SER A 196 -11.70 8.54 2.25
CA SER A 196 -11.41 9.87 1.73
C SER A 196 -11.60 10.91 2.84
N PHE A 197 -10.64 11.80 3.00
CA PHE A 197 -10.65 12.83 4.03
C PHE A 197 -9.72 13.99 3.70
N PRO A 198 -9.98 15.22 4.23
CA PRO A 198 -9.07 16.34 4.02
C PRO A 198 -7.78 16.12 4.82
N MET A 199 -6.61 16.31 4.17
CA MET A 199 -5.30 16.24 4.82
C MET A 199 -4.70 17.64 5.01
N SER A 200 -4.46 18.37 3.94
CA SER A 200 -3.70 19.63 3.97
C SER A 200 -4.37 20.76 4.76
N HIS A 201 -5.70 20.78 4.79
CA HIS A 201 -6.46 21.87 5.45
C HIS A 201 -6.61 21.70 6.96
N VAL A 202 -6.28 20.52 7.50
CA VAL A 202 -6.55 20.16 8.90
C VAL A 202 -5.27 19.84 9.68
N VAL A 203 -4.10 19.98 9.06
CA VAL A 203 -2.79 19.59 9.62
C VAL A 203 -2.50 20.27 10.98
N ASP A 204 -3.00 21.49 11.19
CA ASP A 204 -2.83 22.23 12.43
C ASP A 204 -4.07 22.14 13.37
N MET A 205 -4.98 21.16 13.14
CA MET A 205 -6.23 20.97 13.86
C MET A 205 -6.27 19.59 14.54
N PRO A 206 -5.62 19.41 15.71
CA PRO A 206 -5.45 18.09 16.32
C PRO A 206 -6.78 17.40 16.68
N GLU A 207 -7.82 18.15 17.04
CA GLU A 207 -9.14 17.59 17.33
C GLU A 207 -9.79 17.01 16.06
N VAL A 208 -9.70 17.71 14.94
CA VAL A 208 -10.21 17.24 13.64
C VAL A 208 -9.41 16.04 13.16
N LEU A 209 -8.09 16.06 13.33
CA LEU A 209 -7.24 14.91 13.00
C LEU A 209 -7.61 13.66 13.80
N ALA A 210 -7.92 13.82 15.10
CA ALA A 210 -8.36 12.71 15.94
C ALA A 210 -9.70 12.11 15.46
N GLU A 211 -10.67 12.94 15.04
CA GLU A 211 -11.94 12.45 14.44
C GLU A 211 -11.69 11.70 13.12
N ILE A 212 -10.77 12.18 12.28
CA ILE A 212 -10.39 11.52 11.03
C ILE A 212 -9.72 10.18 11.32
N ASP A 213 -8.81 10.13 12.29
CA ASP A 213 -8.10 8.88 12.65
C ASP A 213 -9.07 7.84 13.23
N GLU A 214 -10.06 8.25 14.02
CA GLU A 214 -11.13 7.37 14.50
C GLU A 214 -11.97 6.81 13.34
N PHE A 215 -12.37 7.66 12.41
CA PHE A 215 -13.08 7.24 11.19
C PHE A 215 -12.27 6.23 10.36
N ARG A 216 -10.98 6.51 10.12
CA ARG A 216 -10.07 5.61 9.38
C ARG A 216 -9.94 4.25 10.08
N ALA A 217 -9.74 4.28 11.40
CA ALA A 217 -9.62 3.07 12.21
C ALA A 217 -10.90 2.22 12.16
N GLU A 218 -12.08 2.84 12.22
CA GLU A 218 -13.35 2.11 12.15
C GLU A 218 -13.56 1.46 10.77
N LEU A 219 -13.20 2.15 9.67
CA LEU A 219 -13.23 1.54 8.34
C LEU A 219 -12.23 0.39 8.20
N ALA A 220 -10.99 0.59 8.66
CA ALA A 220 -9.95 -0.43 8.61
C ALA A 220 -10.31 -1.68 9.43
N LYS A 221 -11.05 -1.52 10.54
CA LYS A 221 -11.55 -2.63 11.34
C LYS A 221 -12.56 -3.50 10.58
N ARG A 222 -13.45 -2.90 9.80
CA ARG A 222 -14.60 -3.56 9.18
C ARG A 222 -14.40 -3.99 7.73
N PHE A 223 -13.53 -3.32 7.00
CA PHE A 223 -13.32 -3.47 5.55
C PHE A 223 -11.85 -3.77 5.21
N ILE A 224 -11.61 -4.05 3.96
CA ILE A 224 -10.27 -3.97 3.37
C ILE A 224 -10.07 -2.50 2.98
N ALA A 225 -9.31 -1.74 3.76
CA ALA A 225 -9.14 -0.30 3.57
C ALA A 225 -7.86 0.02 2.79
N PHE A 226 -7.99 0.75 1.69
CA PHE A 226 -6.87 1.31 0.93
C PHE A 226 -6.70 2.78 1.31
N ASP A 227 -5.99 3.03 2.40
CA ASP A 227 -5.87 4.34 3.01
C ASP A 227 -4.77 5.17 2.31
N PRO A 228 -5.10 6.35 1.73
CA PRO A 228 -4.10 7.21 1.08
C PRO A 228 -3.08 7.78 2.07
N GLY A 229 -3.44 7.91 3.34
CA GLY A 229 -2.56 8.41 4.39
C GLY A 229 -1.46 7.43 4.83
N ASP A 230 -1.48 6.17 4.37
CA ASP A 230 -0.42 5.19 4.67
C ASP A 230 0.89 5.49 3.92
N VAL A 231 0.84 6.18 2.80
CA VAL A 231 1.99 6.70 2.06
C VAL A 231 1.74 8.18 1.76
N ASP A 232 2.33 9.06 2.56
CA ASP A 232 2.11 10.51 2.51
C ASP A 232 3.42 11.28 2.34
N GLU A 233 3.85 11.42 1.09
CA GLU A 233 4.99 12.29 0.74
C GLU A 233 4.64 13.78 0.74
N LYS A 234 3.34 14.16 0.79
CA LYS A 234 2.96 15.57 0.90
C LYS A 234 3.43 16.18 2.22
N LEU A 235 3.31 15.41 3.31
CA LEU A 235 3.82 15.82 4.61
C LEU A 235 5.34 16.04 4.59
N LEU A 236 6.09 15.18 3.86
CA LEU A 236 7.52 15.36 3.66
C LEU A 236 7.83 16.69 2.92
N LEU A 237 7.08 16.95 1.83
CA LEU A 237 7.23 18.18 1.04
C LEU A 237 6.91 19.44 1.87
N ASP A 238 5.80 19.43 2.61
CA ASP A 238 5.40 20.57 3.45
C ASP A 238 6.44 20.86 4.54
N ARG A 239 7.01 19.82 5.15
CA ARG A 239 8.13 19.95 6.10
C ARG A 239 9.39 20.50 5.42
N ALA A 240 9.71 20.06 4.20
CA ALA A 240 10.85 20.57 3.45
C ALA A 240 10.69 22.06 3.13
N ILE A 241 9.50 22.49 2.71
CA ILE A 241 9.18 23.92 2.46
C ILE A 241 9.37 24.74 3.73
N LYS A 242 8.91 24.23 4.88
CA LYS A 242 9.11 24.90 6.18
C LYS A 242 10.59 25.00 6.55
N CYS A 243 11.33 23.89 6.43
CA CYS A 243 12.78 23.86 6.68
C CYS A 243 13.53 24.84 5.77
N ALA A 244 13.18 24.94 4.48
CA ALA A 244 13.79 25.91 3.56
C ALA A 244 13.57 27.37 3.99
N LYS A 245 12.36 27.72 4.44
CA LYS A 245 12.05 29.05 4.99
C LYS A 245 12.86 29.38 6.24
N GLU A 246 13.21 28.36 7.03
CA GLU A 246 14.03 28.47 8.23
C GLU A 246 15.54 28.32 7.94
N SER A 247 15.96 28.27 6.66
CA SER A 247 17.35 28.07 6.21
C SER A 247 17.99 26.80 6.78
N ARG A 248 17.19 25.72 6.91
CA ARG A 248 17.68 24.39 7.29
C ARG A 248 17.90 23.53 6.05
N ASP A 249 18.98 22.76 6.02
CA ASP A 249 19.35 21.92 4.88
C ASP A 249 18.69 20.53 4.92
N TRP A 250 18.14 20.15 6.07
CA TRP A 250 17.63 18.78 6.32
C TRP A 250 16.23 18.77 6.91
N VAL A 251 15.42 17.84 6.44
CA VAL A 251 14.15 17.44 7.08
C VAL A 251 14.43 16.21 7.94
N GLU A 252 13.99 16.23 9.19
CA GLU A 252 13.99 15.05 10.05
C GLU A 252 12.64 14.32 9.96
N VAL A 253 12.71 13.01 9.63
CA VAL A 253 11.56 12.13 9.49
C VAL A 253 11.66 11.04 10.54
N ASP A 254 10.57 10.77 11.24
CA ASP A 254 10.50 9.68 12.21
C ASP A 254 10.66 8.32 11.49
N ALA A 255 11.68 7.57 11.88
CA ALA A 255 11.94 6.25 11.35
C ALA A 255 11.06 5.14 11.98
N GLY A 256 10.23 5.49 12.98
CA GLY A 256 9.45 4.55 13.75
C GLY A 256 10.25 3.82 14.84
N SER A 257 9.83 2.61 15.18
CA SER A 257 10.47 1.78 16.19
C SER A 257 10.80 0.39 15.63
N CYS A 258 11.81 -0.24 16.19
CA CYS A 258 12.08 -1.66 15.96
C CYS A 258 10.94 -2.53 16.54
N PRO A 259 10.83 -3.82 16.14
CA PRO A 259 9.82 -4.75 16.67
C PRO A 259 9.90 -4.94 18.20
N ASP A 260 11.06 -4.71 18.80
CA ASP A 260 11.30 -4.72 20.25
C ASP A 260 10.92 -3.41 20.97
N GLY A 261 10.32 -2.45 20.24
CA GLY A 261 9.85 -1.16 20.77
C GLY A 261 10.93 -0.09 20.88
N VAL A 262 12.17 -0.36 20.50
CA VAL A 262 13.24 0.64 20.50
C VAL A 262 13.01 1.65 19.38
N LYS A 263 12.93 2.94 19.73
CA LYS A 263 12.77 4.03 18.77
C LYS A 263 14.04 4.15 17.93
N LEU A 264 13.86 4.19 16.60
CA LEU A 264 14.96 4.42 15.66
C LEU A 264 15.34 5.89 15.60
N ASP A 265 16.61 6.16 15.27
CA ASP A 265 17.07 7.52 15.05
C ASP A 265 16.32 8.15 13.86
N PRO A 266 15.99 9.45 13.94
CA PRO A 266 15.33 10.14 12.82
C PRO A 266 16.15 10.06 11.53
N ILE A 267 15.45 9.85 10.42
CA ILE A 267 16.06 9.90 9.08
C ILE A 267 16.24 11.35 8.68
N ARG A 268 17.40 11.71 8.17
CA ARG A 268 17.66 13.02 7.59
C ARG A 268 17.57 12.98 6.08
N VAL A 269 16.72 13.81 5.53
CA VAL A 269 16.47 13.93 4.09
C VAL A 269 16.85 15.34 3.63
N SER A 270 17.56 15.47 2.52
CA SER A 270 17.97 16.77 1.98
C SER A 270 16.75 17.60 1.58
N VAL A 271 16.63 18.81 2.13
CA VAL A 271 15.58 19.77 1.76
C VAL A 271 15.63 20.06 0.26
N ARG A 272 16.83 20.27 -0.30
CA ARG A 272 17.00 20.54 -1.72
C ARG A 272 16.46 19.39 -2.57
N GLU A 273 16.82 18.16 -2.25
CA GLU A 273 16.41 16.99 -3.00
C GLU A 273 14.89 16.80 -2.96
N VAL A 274 14.23 17.04 -1.81
CA VAL A 274 12.77 16.99 -1.71
C VAL A 274 12.11 18.08 -2.57
N LEU A 275 12.65 19.31 -2.55
CA LEU A 275 12.10 20.41 -3.35
C LEU A 275 12.29 20.18 -4.86
N ASP A 276 13.40 19.56 -5.26
CA ASP A 276 13.68 19.23 -6.66
C ASP A 276 12.65 18.24 -7.26
N ILE A 277 12.01 17.42 -6.42
CA ILE A 277 10.98 16.43 -6.84
C ILE A 277 9.55 16.85 -6.48
N ALA A 278 9.32 18.09 -6.06
CA ALA A 278 7.99 18.53 -5.59
C ALA A 278 6.87 18.26 -6.60
N GLY A 279 7.09 18.54 -7.89
CA GLY A 279 6.12 18.26 -8.95
C GLY A 279 5.86 16.78 -9.17
N ASP A 280 6.86 15.93 -8.98
CA ASP A 280 6.71 14.47 -9.08
C ASP A 280 5.89 13.93 -7.89
N ILE A 281 6.12 14.45 -6.68
CA ILE A 281 5.33 14.11 -5.49
C ILE A 281 3.85 14.38 -5.74
N ASP A 282 3.49 15.61 -6.13
CA ASP A 282 2.10 16.00 -6.39
C ASP A 282 1.47 15.13 -7.51
N GLY A 283 2.22 14.85 -8.58
CA GLY A 283 1.76 14.00 -9.68
C GLY A 283 1.53 12.54 -9.29
N GLN A 284 2.44 11.93 -8.54
CA GLN A 284 2.32 10.55 -8.11
C GLN A 284 1.24 10.35 -7.04
N ILE A 285 1.06 11.30 -6.11
CA ILE A 285 -0.06 11.28 -5.17
C ILE A 285 -1.38 11.26 -5.94
N TYR A 286 -1.58 12.21 -6.87
CA TYR A 286 -2.80 12.31 -7.67
C TYR A 286 -3.11 10.99 -8.40
N MET A 287 -2.14 10.40 -9.08
CA MET A 287 -2.34 9.16 -9.81
C MET A 287 -2.57 7.95 -8.89
N ARG A 288 -1.87 7.90 -7.77
CA ARG A 288 -2.00 6.80 -6.79
C ARG A 288 -3.38 6.79 -6.15
N ASP A 289 -3.88 7.95 -5.73
CA ASP A 289 -5.19 8.04 -5.09
C ASP A 289 -6.31 7.54 -6.01
N PHE A 290 -6.28 7.89 -7.29
CA PHE A 290 -7.22 7.33 -8.25
C PHE A 290 -7.06 5.83 -8.48
N LYS A 291 -5.84 5.31 -8.53
CA LYS A 291 -5.62 3.85 -8.59
C LYS A 291 -6.15 3.14 -7.33
N LEU A 292 -6.00 3.73 -6.14
CA LEU A 292 -6.55 3.19 -4.90
C LEU A 292 -8.08 3.19 -4.90
N ILE A 293 -8.72 4.24 -5.45
CA ILE A 293 -10.17 4.28 -5.64
C ILE A 293 -10.61 3.22 -6.66
N ASP A 294 -9.92 3.09 -7.78
CA ASP A 294 -10.26 2.15 -8.84
C ASP A 294 -10.26 0.68 -8.36
N GLN A 295 -9.32 0.33 -7.46
CA GLN A 295 -9.23 -1.01 -6.89
C GLN A 295 -10.20 -1.26 -5.72
N ALA A 296 -10.86 -0.21 -5.18
CA ALA A 296 -11.88 -0.32 -4.14
C ALA A 296 -13.27 -0.62 -4.72
N ASP A 297 -14.17 -1.18 -3.91
CA ASP A 297 -15.57 -1.37 -4.26
C ASP A 297 -16.39 -0.09 -4.03
N MET A 298 -15.95 0.70 -3.05
CA MET A 298 -16.63 1.94 -2.64
C MET A 298 -15.65 2.96 -2.09
N ILE A 299 -16.08 4.23 -2.08
CA ILE A 299 -15.44 5.33 -1.36
C ILE A 299 -16.29 5.70 -0.15
N CYS A 300 -15.64 5.93 0.99
CA CYS A 300 -16.29 6.50 2.17
C CYS A 300 -15.54 7.76 2.58
N SER A 301 -16.19 8.92 2.51
CA SER A 301 -15.55 10.21 2.75
C SER A 301 -16.01 10.82 4.07
N TYR A 302 -15.07 11.35 4.85
CA TYR A 302 -15.34 12.08 6.08
C TYR A 302 -15.12 13.57 5.87
N ILE A 303 -16.18 14.36 6.03
CA ILE A 303 -16.15 15.82 5.90
C ILE A 303 -16.35 16.43 7.28
N PRO A 304 -15.28 16.89 7.96
CA PRO A 304 -15.36 17.50 9.27
C PRO A 304 -16.02 18.89 9.23
N GLU A 305 -16.53 19.35 10.37
CA GLU A 305 -16.88 20.74 10.56
C GLU A 305 -15.64 21.51 11.04
N LEU A 306 -15.19 22.48 10.26
CA LEU A 306 -14.08 23.35 10.63
C LEU A 306 -14.57 24.56 11.45
N PRO A 307 -13.66 25.33 12.11
CA PRO A 307 -13.99 26.55 12.82
C PRO A 307 -14.86 27.51 11.99
N GLY A 308 -15.91 28.03 12.62
CA GLY A 308 -16.89 28.87 11.94
C GLY A 308 -18.00 28.11 11.20
N GLY A 309 -18.10 26.78 11.40
CA GLY A 309 -19.15 25.92 10.79
C GLY A 309 -18.90 25.63 9.32
N MET A 310 -17.68 25.82 8.83
CA MET A 310 -17.30 25.56 7.45
C MET A 310 -17.05 24.07 7.20
N PRO A 311 -17.45 23.52 6.02
CA PRO A 311 -17.09 22.17 5.66
C PRO A 311 -15.57 22.04 5.42
N GLY A 312 -14.97 21.00 6.01
CA GLY A 312 -13.59 20.62 5.71
C GLY A 312 -13.49 19.86 4.39
N LEU A 313 -14.02 20.45 3.32
CA LEU A 313 -14.03 19.86 1.99
C LEU A 313 -12.91 20.44 1.16
N SER A 314 -11.96 19.61 0.77
CA SER A 314 -10.85 19.99 -0.13
C SER A 314 -11.21 19.69 -1.59
N SER A 315 -10.53 20.36 -2.53
CA SER A 315 -10.67 20.06 -3.95
C SER A 315 -10.20 18.62 -4.30
N GLY A 316 -9.28 18.05 -3.52
CA GLY A 316 -8.89 16.65 -3.64
C GLY A 316 -10.06 15.72 -3.34
N VAL A 317 -10.69 15.88 -2.18
CA VAL A 317 -11.86 15.09 -1.78
C VAL A 317 -13.01 15.21 -2.79
N GLU A 318 -13.31 16.43 -3.30
CA GLU A 318 -14.33 16.59 -4.35
C GLU A 318 -13.98 15.80 -5.61
N ARG A 319 -12.72 15.81 -6.03
CA ARG A 319 -12.25 15.05 -7.20
C ARG A 319 -12.29 13.55 -6.99
N GLU A 320 -11.96 13.07 -5.80
CA GLU A 320 -12.05 11.66 -5.44
C GLU A 320 -13.49 11.14 -5.47
N LEU A 321 -14.44 11.90 -4.88
CA LEU A 321 -15.86 11.58 -4.92
C LEU A 321 -16.39 11.55 -6.35
N GLN A 322 -16.04 12.55 -7.18
CA GLN A 322 -16.43 12.61 -8.56
C GLN A 322 -15.86 11.46 -9.39
N HIS A 323 -14.57 11.12 -9.18
CA HIS A 323 -13.92 9.99 -9.84
C HIS A 323 -14.63 8.67 -9.51
N ALA A 324 -14.90 8.42 -8.23
CA ALA A 324 -15.62 7.23 -7.80
C ALA A 324 -17.01 7.13 -8.43
N PHE A 325 -17.76 8.23 -8.46
CA PHE A 325 -19.07 8.30 -9.09
C PHE A 325 -19.01 8.00 -10.59
N GLU A 326 -18.09 8.61 -11.33
CA GLU A 326 -17.89 8.40 -12.77
C GLU A 326 -17.51 6.95 -13.10
N HIS A 327 -16.83 6.26 -12.15
CA HIS A 327 -16.45 4.85 -12.27
C HIS A 327 -17.47 3.89 -11.63
N THR A 328 -18.70 4.39 -11.40
CA THR A 328 -19.83 3.58 -10.89
C THR A 328 -19.59 2.89 -9.54
N LYS A 329 -18.73 3.48 -8.72
CA LYS A 329 -18.49 3.04 -7.34
C LYS A 329 -19.62 3.55 -6.42
N GLU A 330 -19.89 2.85 -5.34
CA GLU A 330 -20.75 3.38 -4.28
C GLU A 330 -20.01 4.51 -3.54
N VAL A 331 -20.66 5.66 -3.39
CA VAL A 331 -20.11 6.88 -2.79
C VAL A 331 -20.83 7.18 -1.49
N TYR A 332 -20.16 7.02 -0.37
CA TYR A 332 -20.69 7.28 0.95
C TYR A 332 -20.00 8.49 1.57
N VAL A 333 -20.79 9.37 2.22
CA VAL A 333 -20.27 10.59 2.80
C VAL A 333 -20.75 10.75 4.24
N VAL A 334 -19.83 10.85 5.18
CA VAL A 334 -20.11 11.30 6.55
C VAL A 334 -19.91 12.80 6.60
N TRP A 335 -21.04 13.53 6.67
CA TRP A 335 -21.08 14.98 6.60
C TRP A 335 -21.37 15.58 7.99
N LYS A 336 -20.32 16.04 8.68
CA LYS A 336 -20.41 16.61 10.03
C LYS A 336 -20.92 18.04 10.09
N PRO A 337 -20.64 18.91 9.09
CA PRO A 337 -21.07 20.31 9.14
C PRO A 337 -22.59 20.46 9.31
N LYS A 338 -23.03 21.46 10.09
CA LYS A 338 -24.45 21.84 10.23
C LYS A 338 -25.04 22.35 8.93
N ARG A 339 -24.21 22.99 8.12
CA ARG A 339 -24.57 23.45 6.77
C ARG A 339 -24.88 22.25 5.87
N ASN A 340 -25.91 22.36 5.04
CA ASN A 340 -26.22 21.31 4.07
C ASN A 340 -25.12 21.20 3.01
N PRO A 341 -24.84 19.97 2.53
CA PRO A 341 -23.90 19.76 1.42
C PRO A 341 -24.43 20.42 0.14
N SER A 342 -23.49 20.73 -0.77
CA SER A 342 -23.83 21.27 -2.08
C SER A 342 -24.46 20.20 -2.99
N PRO A 343 -25.16 20.60 -4.09
CA PRO A 343 -25.63 19.63 -5.07
C PRO A 343 -24.55 18.74 -5.66
N PHE A 344 -23.29 19.19 -5.76
CA PHE A 344 -22.16 18.40 -6.23
C PHE A 344 -21.83 17.22 -5.29
N ILE A 345 -22.23 17.30 -4.04
CA ILE A 345 -22.10 16.20 -3.08
C ILE A 345 -23.39 15.36 -3.07
N THR A 346 -24.58 15.99 -3.00
CA THR A 346 -25.85 15.24 -2.89
C THR A 346 -26.17 14.41 -4.12
N GLU A 347 -25.83 14.90 -5.33
CA GLU A 347 -26.06 14.17 -6.58
C GLU A 347 -24.99 13.12 -6.89
N THR A 348 -23.82 13.22 -6.23
CA THR A 348 -22.73 12.24 -6.39
C THR A 348 -22.84 11.11 -5.36
N ALA A 349 -23.29 11.41 -4.14
CA ALA A 349 -23.33 10.47 -3.05
C ALA A 349 -24.45 9.42 -3.20
N THR A 350 -24.12 8.15 -3.03
CA THR A 350 -25.09 7.06 -2.85
C THR A 350 -25.90 7.26 -1.57
N GLN A 351 -25.22 7.68 -0.50
CA GLN A 351 -25.84 7.97 0.79
C GLN A 351 -24.98 8.96 1.59
N ILE A 352 -25.65 9.85 2.34
CA ILE A 352 -25.01 10.82 3.25
C ILE A 352 -25.47 10.53 4.67
N PHE A 353 -24.51 10.52 5.61
CA PHE A 353 -24.72 10.27 7.04
C PHE A 353 -24.29 11.47 7.85
N ARG A 354 -24.81 11.59 9.06
CA ARG A 354 -24.41 12.65 10.01
C ARG A 354 -23.32 12.22 10.99
N SER A 355 -23.10 10.91 11.11
CA SER A 355 -22.02 10.37 11.95
C SER A 355 -21.44 9.06 11.37
N VAL A 356 -20.31 8.66 11.91
CA VAL A 356 -19.66 7.37 11.55
C VAL A 356 -20.55 6.21 12.00
N GLU A 357 -21.20 6.32 13.14
CA GLU A 357 -22.11 5.29 13.68
C GLU A 357 -23.33 5.08 12.78
N GLU A 358 -23.91 6.15 12.20
CA GLU A 358 -24.98 6.02 11.22
C GLU A 358 -24.51 5.30 9.96
N ALA A 359 -23.31 5.59 9.49
CA ALA A 359 -22.72 4.91 8.34
C ALA A 359 -22.49 3.42 8.63
N MET A 360 -21.93 3.10 9.79
CA MET A 360 -21.68 1.70 10.20
C MET A 360 -23.01 0.93 10.36
N ALA A 361 -24.03 1.53 10.97
CA ALA A 361 -25.36 0.91 11.10
C ALA A 361 -26.01 0.65 9.72
N HIS A 362 -25.82 1.55 8.74
CA HIS A 362 -26.27 1.35 7.37
C HIS A 362 -25.54 0.18 6.71
N PHE A 363 -24.22 0.09 6.84
CA PHE A 363 -23.42 -0.97 6.28
C PHE A 363 -23.76 -2.34 6.89
N ASP A 364 -24.00 -2.38 8.21
CA ASP A 364 -24.46 -3.58 8.91
C ASP A 364 -25.83 -4.03 8.39
N GLY A 365 -26.79 -3.13 8.30
CA GLY A 365 -28.14 -3.41 7.77
C GLY A 365 -28.16 -3.89 6.32
N ARG A 366 -27.10 -3.60 5.55
CA ARG A 366 -26.88 -4.10 4.18
C ARG A 366 -26.08 -5.41 4.12
N GLY A 367 -25.60 -5.93 5.26
CA GLY A 367 -24.73 -7.10 5.31
C GLY A 367 -23.36 -6.86 4.67
N MET A 368 -22.87 -5.62 4.70
CA MET A 368 -21.58 -5.23 4.11
C MET A 368 -20.42 -5.40 5.07
N LEU A 369 -20.70 -5.47 6.37
CA LEU A 369 -19.67 -5.63 7.40
C LEU A 369 -19.25 -7.09 7.49
N ALA A 370 -17.97 -7.31 7.80
CA ALA A 370 -17.52 -8.62 8.25
C ALA A 370 -18.32 -9.02 9.50
N GLU A 371 -18.85 -10.24 9.54
CA GLU A 371 -19.33 -10.80 10.80
C GLU A 371 -18.15 -10.73 11.79
N GLU A 372 -18.36 -10.10 12.94
CA GLU A 372 -17.41 -10.20 14.05
C GLU A 372 -17.32 -11.68 14.39
N THR A 373 -16.30 -12.37 13.90
CA THR A 373 -16.00 -13.72 14.39
C THR A 373 -15.74 -13.56 15.87
N LEU A 374 -16.64 -14.14 16.67
CA LEU A 374 -16.60 -14.25 18.12
C LEU A 374 -15.39 -15.12 18.57
N PHE A 375 -14.17 -14.75 18.17
CA PHE A 375 -12.91 -15.33 18.61
C PHE A 375 -12.04 -14.24 19.28
N GLY A 376 -12.64 -13.57 20.25
CA GLY A 376 -11.98 -12.65 21.14
C GLY A 376 -12.52 -12.84 22.55
N GLY A 377 -12.27 -14.04 23.14
CA GLY A 377 -12.74 -14.28 24.47
C GLY A 377 -12.35 -15.66 24.98
N ALA A 378 -11.13 -15.84 25.45
CA ALA A 378 -10.80 -16.63 26.65
C ALA A 378 -9.30 -16.40 26.96
#